data_8a58a2de67057b6f91e1bb0f750efec4
#
_entry.id   8a58a2de67057b6f91e1bb0f750efec4
#
_cell.length_a   1.000
_cell.length_b   1.000
_cell.length_c   1.000
_cell.angle_alpha   90.00
_cell.angle_beta   90.00
_cell.angle_gamma   90.00
#
_symmetry.space_group_name_H-M   'P 1'
#
loop_
_entity.id
_entity.type
_entity.pdbx_description
1 polymer ?
#
loop_
_entity_poly.entity_id
_entity_poly.type
_entity_poly.pdbx_seq_one_letter_code
_entity_poly.pdbx_strand_id
1 'polypeptide(L)'
;SGEHKINIAATKPAAAWIEEGGALTFGDATFSQILLDAHKLHVAIKVTEELLYDNAFDLENYIITQFGKALANAEEDAFLNGDGSGKPTGLFAATGGGTVASTLSAAIKSDDMLDLVYALKRPYRKNASFIMNDKTLAQLRKLKDNNGAYIWQPSYQAGEPDKVLGYAVHTSAYAPENAIAFGDYSYYNIGDRGTRSFKQLNELFAGNGMIGYVAKERVDGKLILPEAVQILKLKAD
;
A
#
# COMPACT_ATOMS: atom_id res chain seq x y z
N SER A 1 18.53 18.40 3.19
CA SER A 1 17.53 17.98 4.17
C SER A 1 16.21 18.65 3.82
N GLY A 2 15.25 17.98 3.39
CA GLY A 2 13.97 18.55 3.06
C GLY A 2 12.88 17.57 3.48
N GLU A 3 12.29 17.78 4.65
CA GLU A 3 11.04 17.15 5.03
C GLU A 3 9.95 17.68 4.12
N HIS A 4 9.15 16.80 3.55
CA HIS A 4 7.95 17.20 2.82
C HIS A 4 6.77 17.22 3.79
N LYS A 5 6.23 18.41 4.02
CA LYS A 5 5.11 18.63 4.94
C LYS A 5 3.80 18.64 4.17
N ILE A 6 2.85 17.83 4.60
CA ILE A 6 1.49 17.83 4.06
C ILE A 6 0.56 18.38 5.12
N ASN A 7 -0.14 19.47 4.80
CA ASN A 7 -1.13 20.07 5.68
C ASN A 7 -2.48 19.37 5.47
N ILE A 8 -3.08 18.96 6.57
CA ILE A 8 -4.39 18.30 6.59
C ILE A 8 -5.32 19.12 7.46
N ALA A 9 -6.51 19.41 6.96
CA ALA A 9 -7.56 20.03 7.77
C ALA A 9 -8.01 19.05 8.85
N ALA A 10 -7.76 19.38 10.12
CA ALA A 10 -8.18 18.57 11.26
C ALA A 10 -9.66 18.78 11.60
N THR A 11 -10.23 19.92 11.24
CA THR A 11 -11.65 20.24 11.42
C THR A 11 -12.30 20.51 10.08
N LYS A 12 -13.52 19.98 9.90
CA LYS A 12 -14.36 20.24 8.73
C LYS A 12 -15.33 21.35 9.04
N PRO A 13 -15.54 22.34 8.14
CA PRO A 13 -16.59 23.35 8.31
C PRO A 13 -17.96 22.68 8.41
N ALA A 14 -18.77 23.13 9.33
CA ALA A 14 -20.16 22.70 9.47
C ALA A 14 -21.11 23.81 9.03
N ALA A 15 -22.11 23.46 8.22
CA ALA A 15 -23.16 24.37 7.88
C ALA A 15 -24.22 24.41 8.99
N ALA A 16 -24.74 25.59 9.28
CA ALA A 16 -25.79 25.78 10.27
C ALA A 16 -26.97 26.52 9.65
N TRP A 17 -28.18 26.12 10.03
CA TRP A 17 -29.41 26.83 9.70
C TRP A 17 -29.61 27.98 10.69
N ILE A 18 -29.91 29.17 10.18
CA ILE A 18 -30.24 30.36 11.00
C ILE A 18 -31.56 30.96 10.52
N GLU A 19 -32.29 31.53 11.46
CA GLU A 19 -33.49 32.33 11.12
C GLU A 19 -33.07 33.68 10.56
N GLU A 20 -33.98 34.31 9.82
CA GLU A 20 -33.77 35.66 9.28
C GLU A 20 -33.45 36.64 10.42
N GLY A 21 -32.33 37.33 10.32
CA GLY A 21 -31.82 38.21 11.37
C GLY A 21 -31.06 37.52 12.51
N GLY A 22 -30.89 36.22 12.48
CA GLY A 22 -30.10 35.49 13.46
C GLY A 22 -28.59 35.73 13.31
N ALA A 23 -27.84 35.47 14.40
CA ALA A 23 -26.38 35.60 14.40
C ALA A 23 -25.68 34.44 13.69
N LEU A 24 -24.63 34.72 12.92
CA LEU A 24 -23.76 33.71 12.32
C LEU A 24 -22.96 32.99 13.38
N THR A 25 -22.81 31.67 13.23
CA THR A 25 -21.93 30.85 14.07
C THR A 25 -20.63 30.62 13.35
N PHE A 26 -19.49 30.94 13.97
CA PHE A 26 -18.15 30.72 13.44
C PHE A 26 -17.54 29.57 14.14
N GLY A 27 -16.97 28.62 13.36
CA GLY A 27 -16.10 27.57 13.86
C GLY A 27 -14.63 27.92 13.66
N ASP A 28 -13.77 27.30 14.43
CA ASP A 28 -12.31 27.44 14.28
C ASP A 28 -11.80 26.43 13.27
N ALA A 29 -10.88 26.87 12.39
CA ALA A 29 -10.16 25.99 11.48
C ALA A 29 -8.86 25.55 12.16
N THR A 30 -8.66 24.24 12.27
CA THR A 30 -7.41 23.66 12.74
C THR A 30 -6.79 22.80 11.64
N PHE A 31 -5.45 22.83 11.56
CA PHE A 31 -4.70 22.06 10.58
C PHE A 31 -3.66 21.22 11.32
N SER A 32 -3.48 19.99 10.86
CA SER A 32 -2.38 19.12 11.25
C SER A 32 -1.41 18.94 10.08
N GLN A 33 -0.18 18.58 10.40
CA GLN A 33 0.85 18.30 9.41
C GLN A 33 1.30 16.85 9.49
N ILE A 34 1.42 16.21 8.33
CA ILE A 34 2.08 14.92 8.18
C ILE A 34 3.41 15.17 7.47
N LEU A 35 4.47 14.61 8.06
CA LEU A 35 5.82 14.71 7.53
C LEU A 35 6.14 13.45 6.73
N LEU A 36 6.54 13.62 5.46
CA LEU A 36 7.17 12.57 4.68
C LEU A 36 8.68 12.69 4.80
N ASP A 37 9.29 11.63 5.29
CA ASP A 37 10.73 11.47 5.36
C ASP A 37 11.32 11.00 4.02
N ALA A 38 12.61 10.73 4.02
CA ALA A 38 13.31 10.16 2.86
C ALA A 38 14.10 8.95 3.34
N HIS A 39 13.44 7.80 3.41
CA HIS A 39 14.08 6.56 3.80
C HIS A 39 14.90 6.00 2.66
N LYS A 40 16.12 5.56 2.97
CA LYS A 40 17.02 4.97 1.97
C LYS A 40 16.66 3.53 1.72
N LEU A 41 16.44 3.19 0.46
CA LEU A 41 16.30 1.83 -0.02
C LEU A 41 17.43 1.54 -0.99
N HIS A 42 18.10 0.41 -0.83
CA HIS A 42 19.16 0.01 -1.73
C HIS A 42 19.14 -1.49 -2.03
N VAL A 43 19.69 -1.83 -3.17
CA VAL A 43 20.01 -3.19 -3.57
C VAL A 43 21.43 -3.22 -4.12
N ALA A 44 22.21 -4.21 -3.76
CA ALA A 44 23.59 -4.33 -4.20
C ALA A 44 23.95 -5.81 -4.44
N ILE A 45 24.70 -6.07 -5.48
CA ILE A 45 25.29 -7.37 -5.76
C ILE A 45 26.74 -7.21 -6.20
N LYS A 46 27.52 -8.28 -6.15
CA LYS A 46 28.83 -8.37 -6.75
C LYS A 46 28.89 -9.57 -7.69
N VAL A 47 29.56 -9.42 -8.81
CA VAL A 47 29.78 -10.44 -9.81
C VAL A 47 31.27 -10.55 -10.13
N THR A 48 31.71 -11.70 -10.60
CA THR A 48 33.09 -11.86 -11.05
C THR A 48 33.30 -11.13 -12.38
N GLU A 49 34.50 -10.58 -12.57
CA GLU A 49 34.84 -9.93 -13.85
C GLU A 49 34.77 -10.96 -15.00
N GLU A 50 35.17 -12.20 -14.77
CA GLU A 50 35.07 -13.27 -15.75
C GLU A 50 33.63 -13.48 -16.20
N LEU A 51 32.66 -13.57 -15.27
CA LEU A 51 31.24 -13.72 -15.60
C LEU A 51 30.73 -12.54 -16.42
N LEU A 52 31.16 -11.33 -16.08
CA LEU A 52 30.71 -10.11 -16.76
C LEU A 52 31.22 -10.02 -18.20
N TYR A 53 32.51 -10.34 -18.44
CA TYR A 53 33.16 -10.15 -19.75
C TYR A 53 33.06 -11.36 -20.67
N ASP A 54 32.99 -12.56 -20.13
CA ASP A 54 32.95 -13.80 -20.90
C ASP A 54 31.53 -14.25 -21.28
N ASN A 55 30.53 -13.53 -20.82
CA ASN A 55 29.17 -13.91 -21.07
C ASN A 55 28.61 -13.28 -22.35
N ALA A 56 28.07 -14.12 -23.27
CA ALA A 56 27.34 -13.66 -24.45
C ALA A 56 26.01 -13.00 -24.14
N PHE A 57 25.57 -13.06 -22.90
CA PHE A 57 24.33 -12.50 -22.39
C PHE A 57 24.60 -11.09 -21.86
N ASP A 58 23.70 -10.15 -22.10
CA ASP A 58 23.81 -8.77 -21.58
C ASP A 58 23.51 -8.77 -20.07
N LEU A 59 24.51 -9.13 -19.27
CA LEU A 59 24.40 -9.28 -17.84
C LEU A 59 24.08 -7.96 -17.14
N GLU A 60 24.62 -6.84 -17.61
CA GLU A 60 24.37 -5.52 -17.00
C GLU A 60 22.90 -5.13 -17.11
N ASN A 61 22.27 -5.25 -18.28
CA ASN A 61 20.84 -4.97 -18.44
C ASN A 61 19.97 -5.94 -17.63
N TYR A 62 20.37 -7.19 -17.51
CA TYR A 62 19.71 -8.16 -16.65
C TYR A 62 19.74 -7.71 -15.17
N ILE A 63 20.90 -7.28 -14.68
CA ILE A 63 21.07 -6.76 -13.31
C ILE A 63 20.20 -5.54 -13.08
N ILE A 64 20.19 -4.58 -14.00
CA ILE A 64 19.36 -3.37 -13.91
C ILE A 64 17.87 -3.76 -13.79
N THR A 65 17.41 -4.68 -14.61
CA THR A 65 16.02 -5.18 -14.58
C THR A 65 15.70 -5.86 -13.24
N GLN A 66 16.59 -6.70 -12.74
CA GLN A 66 16.40 -7.38 -11.45
C GLN A 66 16.42 -6.40 -10.28
N PHE A 67 17.26 -5.38 -10.34
CA PHE A 67 17.28 -4.32 -9.33
C PHE A 67 15.97 -3.54 -9.29
N GLY A 68 15.43 -3.19 -10.46
CA GLY A 68 14.14 -2.53 -10.57
C GLY A 68 13.01 -3.36 -9.92
N LYS A 69 12.98 -4.66 -10.17
CA LYS A 69 12.03 -5.58 -9.53
C LYS A 69 12.22 -5.66 -8.03
N ALA A 70 13.47 -5.77 -7.57
CA ALA A 70 13.77 -5.87 -6.14
C ALA A 70 13.36 -4.60 -5.39
N LEU A 71 13.62 -3.42 -5.95
CA LEU A 71 13.20 -2.15 -5.38
C LEU A 71 11.67 -2.02 -5.35
N ALA A 72 11.00 -2.36 -6.44
CA ALA A 72 9.55 -2.32 -6.52
C ALA A 72 8.88 -3.27 -5.52
N ASN A 73 9.40 -4.47 -5.35
CA ASN A 73 8.89 -5.44 -4.37
C ASN A 73 9.10 -4.95 -2.93
N ALA A 74 10.25 -4.35 -2.63
CA ALA A 74 10.51 -3.79 -1.31
C ALA A 74 9.60 -2.60 -1.00
N GLU A 75 9.34 -1.73 -1.97
CA GLU A 75 8.38 -0.63 -1.84
C GLU A 75 6.97 -1.14 -1.59
N GLU A 76 6.50 -2.11 -2.39
CA GLU A 76 5.16 -2.69 -2.23
C GLU A 76 4.97 -3.28 -0.84
N ASP A 77 5.94 -4.06 -0.36
CA ASP A 77 5.90 -4.60 1.00
C ASP A 77 5.85 -3.49 2.05
N ALA A 78 6.69 -2.46 1.93
CA ALA A 78 6.71 -1.36 2.89
C ALA A 78 5.44 -0.51 2.86
N PHE A 79 4.86 -0.26 1.69
CA PHE A 79 3.60 0.50 1.58
C PHE A 79 2.39 -0.27 2.11
N LEU A 80 2.48 -1.58 2.22
CA LEU A 80 1.45 -2.40 2.86
C LEU A 80 1.74 -2.66 4.33
N ASN A 81 2.96 -3.01 4.70
CA ASN A 81 3.30 -3.57 6.01
C ASN A 81 4.33 -2.77 6.82
N GLY A 82 4.94 -1.74 6.25
CA GLY A 82 5.98 -0.98 6.94
C GLY A 82 5.48 -0.39 8.26
N ASP A 83 6.34 -0.37 9.26
CA ASP A 83 6.03 0.15 10.59
C ASP A 83 6.41 1.63 10.78
N GLY A 84 6.99 2.26 9.76
CA GLY A 84 7.44 3.66 9.81
C GLY A 84 8.82 3.85 10.43
N SER A 85 9.48 2.79 10.87
CA SER A 85 10.84 2.87 11.44
C SER A 85 11.88 2.55 10.37
N GLY A 86 12.54 3.59 9.84
CA GLY A 86 13.51 3.46 8.76
C GLY A 86 12.90 3.03 7.42
N LYS A 87 11.60 3.05 7.30
CA LYS A 87 10.81 2.64 6.13
C LYS A 87 9.45 3.33 6.14
N PRO A 88 8.69 3.30 5.03
CA PRO A 88 7.32 3.81 4.98
C PRO A 88 6.41 3.19 6.05
N THR A 89 5.34 3.92 6.38
CA THR A 89 4.23 3.37 7.17
C THR A 89 3.21 2.77 6.24
N GLY A 90 2.92 1.48 6.38
CA GLY A 90 2.04 0.74 5.50
C GLY A 90 0.56 0.89 5.84
N LEU A 91 -0.29 0.52 4.88
CA LEU A 91 -1.75 0.53 5.05
C LEU A 91 -2.23 -0.37 6.19
N PHE A 92 -1.56 -1.52 6.40
CA PHE A 92 -1.90 -2.49 7.44
C PHE A 92 -1.14 -2.27 8.75
N ALA A 93 -0.34 -1.20 8.87
CA ALA A 93 0.40 -0.91 10.08
C ALA A 93 -0.54 -0.72 11.28
N ALA A 94 -0.13 -1.24 12.44
CA ALA A 94 -0.91 -1.09 13.67
C ALA A 94 -1.05 0.37 14.11
N THR A 95 -0.01 1.17 13.84
CA THR A 95 0.01 2.61 14.10
C THR A 95 0.24 3.34 12.78
N GLY A 96 -0.62 4.28 12.44
CA GLY A 96 -0.53 5.08 11.21
C GLY A 96 -1.11 4.40 9.97
N GLY A 97 -1.58 3.16 10.06
CA GLY A 97 -2.30 2.46 9.01
C GLY A 97 -3.78 2.82 8.95
N GLY A 98 -4.57 2.06 8.19
CA GLY A 98 -6.01 2.21 8.10
C GLY A 98 -6.71 1.97 9.44
N THR A 99 -7.94 2.47 9.53
CA THR A 99 -8.79 2.26 10.72
C THR A 99 -9.28 0.82 10.76
N VAL A 100 -9.06 0.12 11.87
CA VAL A 100 -9.58 -1.23 12.06
C VAL A 100 -11.09 -1.16 12.29
N ALA A 101 -11.86 -1.62 11.31
CA ALA A 101 -13.33 -1.63 11.38
C ALA A 101 -13.83 -2.78 12.29
N SER A 102 -13.23 -3.95 12.16
CA SER A 102 -13.56 -5.11 12.98
C SER A 102 -12.42 -6.13 13.02
N THR A 103 -12.46 -6.95 14.06
CA THR A 103 -11.56 -8.10 14.21
C THR A 103 -12.42 -9.35 14.42
N LEU A 104 -12.31 -10.29 13.48
CA LEU A 104 -13.09 -11.52 13.53
C LEU A 104 -12.43 -12.55 14.46
N SER A 105 -13.24 -13.25 15.23
CA SER A 105 -12.82 -14.40 16.06
C SER A 105 -13.04 -15.75 15.38
N ALA A 106 -13.68 -15.76 14.21
CA ALA A 106 -14.03 -16.93 13.43
C ALA A 106 -13.73 -16.70 11.94
N ALA A 107 -13.92 -17.73 11.13
CA ALA A 107 -13.76 -17.62 9.69
C ALA A 107 -14.66 -16.53 9.09
N ILE A 108 -14.16 -15.87 8.04
CA ILE A 108 -14.88 -14.81 7.35
C ILE A 108 -16.18 -15.33 6.74
N LYS A 109 -17.21 -14.49 6.81
CA LYS A 109 -18.50 -14.70 6.16
C LYS A 109 -18.79 -13.56 5.18
N SER A 110 -19.75 -13.77 4.29
CA SER A 110 -20.17 -12.73 3.34
C SER A 110 -20.67 -11.46 4.01
N ASP A 111 -21.38 -11.58 5.14
CA ASP A 111 -21.84 -10.43 5.91
C ASP A 111 -20.69 -9.57 6.45
N ASP A 112 -19.57 -10.18 6.81
CA ASP A 112 -18.39 -9.45 7.26
C ASP A 112 -17.82 -8.53 6.18
N MET A 113 -17.87 -8.95 4.93
CA MET A 113 -17.46 -8.13 3.79
C MET A 113 -18.43 -6.98 3.54
N LEU A 114 -19.72 -7.23 3.70
CA LEU A 114 -20.74 -6.20 3.61
C LEU A 114 -20.55 -5.16 4.71
N ASP A 115 -20.31 -5.59 5.94
CA ASP A 115 -20.04 -4.70 7.06
C ASP A 115 -18.78 -3.85 6.83
N LEU A 116 -17.75 -4.43 6.23
CA LEU A 116 -16.53 -3.69 5.89
C LEU A 116 -16.81 -2.58 4.88
N VAL A 117 -17.61 -2.85 3.85
CA VAL A 117 -18.00 -1.84 2.86
C VAL A 117 -18.74 -0.68 3.52
N TYR A 118 -19.68 -0.98 4.41
CA TYR A 118 -20.46 0.05 5.10
C TYR A 118 -19.72 0.74 6.25
N ALA A 119 -18.62 0.17 6.73
CA ALA A 119 -17.73 0.84 7.68
C ALA A 119 -17.00 2.03 7.04
N LEU A 120 -16.78 1.99 5.73
CA LEU A 120 -16.20 3.11 4.99
C LEU A 120 -17.28 4.16 4.72
N LYS A 121 -17.04 5.41 5.08
CA LYS A 121 -17.97 6.51 4.82
C LYS A 121 -18.23 6.66 3.32
N ARG A 122 -19.47 6.99 3.00
CA ARG A 122 -19.95 7.08 1.62
C ARG A 122 -19.09 7.93 0.66
N PRO A 123 -18.56 9.10 1.06
CA PRO A 123 -17.72 9.90 0.17
C PRO A 123 -16.47 9.16 -0.34
N TYR A 124 -15.89 8.26 0.45
CA TYR A 124 -14.72 7.48 0.06
C TYR A 124 -15.08 6.29 -0.82
N ARG A 125 -16.31 5.76 -0.73
CA ARG A 125 -16.73 4.58 -1.49
C ARG A 125 -16.74 4.78 -2.99
N LYS A 126 -16.88 6.01 -3.45
CA LYS A 126 -16.87 6.34 -4.89
C LYS A 126 -15.61 5.86 -5.61
N ASN A 127 -14.46 5.94 -4.96
CA ASN A 127 -13.17 5.56 -5.51
C ASN A 127 -12.52 4.42 -4.70
N ALA A 128 -13.33 3.63 -4.00
CA ALA A 128 -12.83 2.58 -3.13
C ALA A 128 -12.58 1.28 -3.89
N SER A 129 -11.61 0.52 -3.39
CA SER A 129 -11.31 -0.83 -3.82
C SER A 129 -10.78 -1.66 -2.66
N PHE A 130 -10.74 -2.97 -2.86
CA PHE A 130 -10.15 -3.90 -1.90
C PHE A 130 -8.68 -4.15 -2.22
N ILE A 131 -7.88 -4.29 -1.16
CA ILE A 131 -6.53 -4.87 -1.24
C ILE A 131 -6.48 -6.05 -0.30
N MET A 132 -6.06 -7.21 -0.79
CA MET A 132 -5.92 -8.42 -0.01
C MET A 132 -4.88 -9.36 -0.61
N ASN A 133 -4.47 -10.34 0.16
CA ASN A 133 -3.64 -11.42 -0.34
C ASN A 133 -4.46 -12.32 -1.29
N ASP A 134 -3.81 -12.88 -2.28
CA ASP A 134 -4.44 -13.80 -3.24
C ASP A 134 -5.07 -15.02 -2.56
N LYS A 135 -4.42 -15.54 -1.52
CA LYS A 135 -4.98 -16.63 -0.71
C LYS A 135 -6.26 -16.23 0.03
N THR A 136 -6.34 -14.99 0.49
CA THR A 136 -7.55 -14.45 1.13
C THR A 136 -8.67 -14.33 0.11
N LEU A 137 -8.39 -13.84 -1.09
CA LEU A 137 -9.37 -13.80 -2.18
C LEU A 137 -9.88 -15.20 -2.53
N ALA A 138 -8.99 -16.19 -2.58
CA ALA A 138 -9.39 -17.59 -2.82
C ALA A 138 -10.37 -18.11 -1.76
N GLN A 139 -10.17 -17.75 -0.48
CA GLN A 139 -11.11 -18.09 0.59
C GLN A 139 -12.48 -17.43 0.37
N LEU A 140 -12.51 -16.15 -0.02
CA LEU A 140 -13.75 -15.44 -0.31
C LEU A 140 -14.52 -16.07 -1.48
N ARG A 141 -13.81 -16.49 -2.52
CA ARG A 141 -14.42 -17.15 -3.67
C ARG A 141 -15.01 -18.51 -3.36
N LYS A 142 -14.55 -19.17 -2.32
CA LYS A 142 -15.08 -20.47 -1.85
C LYS A 142 -16.33 -20.34 -0.98
N LEU A 143 -16.74 -19.14 -0.59
CA LEU A 143 -17.94 -18.93 0.18
C LEU A 143 -19.17 -19.34 -0.63
N LYS A 144 -20.03 -20.13 -0.01
CA LYS A 144 -21.21 -20.71 -0.63
C LYS A 144 -22.46 -20.30 0.13
N ASP A 145 -23.58 -20.23 -0.57
CA ASP A 145 -24.89 -20.10 0.06
C ASP A 145 -25.37 -21.42 0.66
N ASN A 146 -26.55 -21.40 1.27
CA ASN A 146 -27.14 -22.60 1.88
C ASN A 146 -27.46 -23.74 0.90
N ASN A 147 -27.47 -23.43 -0.40
CA ASN A 147 -27.71 -24.41 -1.46
C ASN A 147 -26.40 -24.93 -2.09
N GLY A 148 -25.25 -24.51 -1.57
CA GLY A 148 -23.95 -24.92 -2.09
C GLY A 148 -23.46 -24.16 -3.30
N ALA A 149 -24.15 -23.10 -3.74
CA ALA A 149 -23.70 -22.25 -4.84
C ALA A 149 -22.71 -21.20 -4.37
N TYR A 150 -21.71 -20.92 -5.19
CA TYR A 150 -20.75 -19.85 -4.88
C TYR A 150 -21.43 -18.49 -4.87
N ILE A 151 -21.17 -17.68 -3.82
CA ILE A 151 -21.77 -16.36 -3.65
C ILE A 151 -21.18 -15.35 -4.62
N TRP A 152 -19.85 -15.38 -4.81
CA TRP A 152 -19.14 -14.48 -5.72
C TRP A 152 -18.58 -15.23 -6.92
N GLN A 153 -18.80 -14.64 -8.09
CA GLN A 153 -18.29 -15.19 -9.33
C GLN A 153 -17.13 -14.33 -9.85
N PRO A 154 -16.09 -14.97 -10.43
CA PRO A 154 -14.97 -14.25 -11.01
C PRO A 154 -15.41 -13.48 -12.25
N SER A 155 -14.69 -12.38 -12.58
CA SER A 155 -14.82 -11.76 -13.89
C SER A 155 -14.24 -12.69 -14.97
N TYR A 156 -15.01 -12.93 -16.02
CA TYR A 156 -14.55 -13.69 -17.18
C TYR A 156 -14.04 -12.79 -18.32
N GLN A 157 -14.09 -11.46 -18.15
CA GLN A 157 -13.53 -10.53 -19.12
C GLN A 157 -12.03 -10.40 -18.91
N ALA A 158 -11.26 -10.64 -19.96
CA ALA A 158 -9.81 -10.45 -19.93
C ALA A 158 -9.48 -8.97 -19.67
N GLY A 159 -8.60 -8.73 -18.69
CA GLY A 159 -8.15 -7.39 -18.31
C GLY A 159 -9.01 -6.66 -17.28
N GLU A 160 -10.15 -7.22 -16.87
CA GLU A 160 -10.91 -6.68 -15.75
C GLU A 160 -10.44 -7.29 -14.42
N PRO A 161 -10.23 -6.50 -13.36
CA PRO A 161 -9.95 -7.04 -12.04
C PRO A 161 -11.17 -7.75 -11.48
N ASP A 162 -10.96 -8.73 -10.61
CA ASP A 162 -12.05 -9.35 -9.87
C ASP A 162 -12.81 -8.29 -9.06
N LYS A 163 -14.12 -8.48 -8.91
CA LYS A 163 -14.98 -7.61 -8.14
C LYS A 163 -15.65 -8.36 -7.00
N VAL A 164 -15.73 -7.70 -5.86
CA VAL A 164 -16.49 -8.13 -4.69
C VAL A 164 -17.45 -7.00 -4.33
N LEU A 165 -18.74 -7.31 -4.24
CA LEU A 165 -19.79 -6.32 -3.96
C LEU A 165 -19.75 -5.09 -4.91
N GLY A 166 -19.35 -5.29 -6.15
CA GLY A 166 -19.25 -4.24 -7.17
C GLY A 166 -17.96 -3.42 -7.13
N TYR A 167 -17.05 -3.68 -6.20
CA TYR A 167 -15.77 -2.99 -6.07
C TYR A 167 -14.61 -3.84 -6.57
N ALA A 168 -13.66 -3.22 -7.24
CA ALA A 168 -12.45 -3.88 -7.72
C ALA A 168 -11.64 -4.46 -6.56
N VAL A 169 -11.01 -5.61 -6.81
CA VAL A 169 -10.11 -6.27 -5.87
C VAL A 169 -8.71 -6.27 -6.46
N HIS A 170 -7.75 -5.71 -5.72
CA HIS A 170 -6.35 -5.79 -6.04
C HIS A 170 -5.68 -6.78 -5.09
N THR A 171 -4.94 -7.73 -5.64
CA THR A 171 -4.21 -8.70 -4.83
C THR A 171 -2.73 -8.36 -4.80
N SER A 172 -2.10 -8.65 -3.66
CA SER A 172 -0.66 -8.55 -3.48
C SER A 172 -0.17 -9.72 -2.64
N ALA A 173 0.95 -10.29 -3.06
CA ALA A 173 1.63 -11.33 -2.28
C ALA A 173 2.14 -10.81 -0.92
N TYR A 174 2.33 -9.50 -0.80
CA TYR A 174 2.78 -8.84 0.44
C TYR A 174 1.64 -8.44 1.36
N ALA A 175 0.40 -8.42 0.90
CA ALA A 175 -0.74 -8.17 1.76
C ALA A 175 -0.84 -9.30 2.82
N PRO A 176 -1.13 -8.96 4.09
CA PRO A 176 -1.32 -9.98 5.12
C PRO A 176 -2.45 -10.95 4.74
N GLU A 177 -2.25 -12.24 4.99
CA GLU A 177 -3.28 -13.25 4.73
C GLU A 177 -4.49 -13.11 5.69
N ASN A 178 -4.27 -12.46 6.84
CA ASN A 178 -5.25 -12.28 7.91
C ASN A 178 -5.83 -10.87 8.00
N ALA A 179 -5.77 -10.10 6.93
CA ALA A 179 -6.36 -8.77 6.90
C ALA A 179 -6.83 -8.40 5.49
N ILE A 180 -7.88 -7.60 5.42
CA ILE A 180 -8.42 -7.06 4.17
C ILE A 180 -8.54 -5.55 4.34
N ALA A 181 -8.04 -4.78 3.37
CA ALA A 181 -8.23 -3.34 3.29
C ALA A 181 -9.34 -3.01 2.29
N PHE A 182 -10.17 -2.05 2.63
CA PHE A 182 -11.16 -1.44 1.75
C PHE A 182 -11.14 0.07 1.92
N GLY A 183 -10.86 0.79 0.87
CA GLY A 183 -10.77 2.24 0.99
C GLY A 183 -10.38 2.95 -0.30
N ASP A 184 -10.26 4.26 -0.17
CA ASP A 184 -9.75 5.16 -1.20
C ASP A 184 -8.25 5.40 -0.95
N TYR A 185 -7.40 4.77 -1.74
CA TYR A 185 -5.95 4.82 -1.55
C TYR A 185 -5.31 6.10 -2.10
N SER A 186 -6.07 6.99 -2.70
CA SER A 186 -5.57 8.33 -3.05
C SER A 186 -5.15 9.15 -1.83
N TYR A 187 -5.62 8.76 -0.64
CA TYR A 187 -5.19 9.33 0.65
C TYR A 187 -3.88 8.75 1.18
N TYR A 188 -3.29 7.78 0.50
CA TYR A 188 -1.95 7.30 0.79
C TYR A 188 -0.95 8.08 -0.08
N ASN A 189 -0.11 8.87 0.55
CA ASN A 189 0.88 9.69 -0.14
C ASN A 189 2.25 9.03 -0.15
N ILE A 190 2.84 9.00 -1.33
CA ILE A 190 4.18 8.52 -1.58
C ILE A 190 5.05 9.70 -1.97
N GLY A 191 6.18 9.87 -1.28
CA GLY A 191 7.16 10.89 -1.61
C GLY A 191 8.47 10.25 -2.05
N ASP A 192 8.88 10.55 -3.29
CA ASP A 192 10.20 10.21 -3.80
C ASP A 192 11.15 11.41 -3.64
N ARG A 193 12.37 11.15 -3.22
CA ARG A 193 13.40 12.18 -3.13
C ARG A 193 14.62 11.85 -3.94
N GLY A 194 15.01 12.80 -4.78
CA GLY A 194 16.15 12.66 -5.64
C GLY A 194 15.92 11.66 -6.78
N THR A 195 16.95 11.44 -7.53
CA THR A 195 16.94 10.48 -8.62
C THR A 195 17.34 9.10 -8.10
N ARG A 196 16.71 8.06 -8.64
CA ARG A 196 17.21 6.70 -8.51
C ARG A 196 18.61 6.64 -9.13
N SER A 197 19.56 6.08 -8.40
CA SER A 197 20.93 5.94 -8.86
C SER A 197 21.27 4.47 -9.10
N PHE A 198 21.97 4.22 -10.20
CA PHE A 198 22.61 2.94 -10.47
C PHE A 198 24.10 3.19 -10.66
N LYS A 199 24.93 2.45 -9.93
CA LYS A 199 26.39 2.59 -10.01
C LYS A 199 27.07 1.25 -10.16
N GLN A 200 28.10 1.22 -10.98
CA GLN A 200 29.07 0.14 -11.05
C GLN A 200 30.28 0.51 -10.17
N LEU A 201 30.67 -0.37 -9.28
CA LEU A 201 31.79 -0.20 -8.35
C LEU A 201 32.95 -1.07 -8.81
N ASN A 202 33.89 -0.45 -9.54
CA ASN A 202 35.02 -1.16 -10.13
C ASN A 202 36.18 -1.36 -9.17
N GLU A 203 36.35 -0.49 -8.19
CA GLU A 203 37.52 -0.47 -7.33
C GLU A 203 37.31 -1.20 -6.00
N LEU A 204 36.10 -1.20 -5.48
CA LEU A 204 35.81 -1.71 -4.14
C LEU A 204 36.18 -3.19 -3.94
N PHE A 205 36.03 -4.00 -4.98
CA PHE A 205 36.30 -5.43 -4.96
C PHE A 205 37.38 -5.85 -5.96
N ALA A 206 38.18 -4.92 -6.49
CA ALA A 206 39.18 -5.16 -7.52
C ALA A 206 40.22 -6.19 -7.09
N GLY A 207 40.62 -6.20 -5.82
CA GLY A 207 41.54 -7.18 -5.27
C GLY A 207 41.05 -8.63 -5.29
N ASN A 208 39.73 -8.83 -5.40
CA ASN A 208 39.09 -10.15 -5.48
C ASN A 208 38.61 -10.53 -6.89
N GLY A 209 38.92 -9.71 -7.89
CA GLY A 209 38.44 -9.92 -9.27
C GLY A 209 36.91 -9.79 -9.42
N MET A 210 36.30 -8.96 -8.63
CA MET A 210 34.84 -8.76 -8.60
C MET A 210 34.45 -7.31 -8.88
N ILE A 211 33.28 -7.13 -9.44
CA ILE A 211 32.65 -5.84 -9.71
C ILE A 211 31.35 -5.76 -8.93
N GLY A 212 31.16 -4.66 -8.20
CA GLY A 212 29.93 -4.39 -7.49
C GLY A 212 28.95 -3.56 -8.34
N TYR A 213 27.68 -3.82 -8.15
CA TYR A 213 26.58 -3.00 -8.65
C TYR A 213 25.69 -2.60 -7.49
N VAL A 214 25.27 -1.34 -7.48
CA VAL A 214 24.37 -0.83 -6.44
C VAL A 214 23.32 0.11 -7.06
N ALA A 215 22.07 -0.08 -6.64
CA ALA A 215 21.00 0.87 -6.89
C ALA A 215 20.46 1.43 -5.58
N LYS A 216 20.17 2.70 -5.56
CA LYS A 216 19.66 3.40 -4.39
C LYS A 216 18.49 4.31 -4.77
N GLU A 217 17.56 4.46 -3.83
CA GLU A 217 16.49 5.43 -3.89
C GLU A 217 16.13 5.93 -2.49
N ARG A 218 15.37 7.01 -2.43
CA ARG A 218 14.82 7.53 -1.18
C ARG A 218 13.33 7.70 -1.34
N VAL A 219 12.57 7.09 -0.44
CA VAL A 219 11.11 7.05 -0.53
C VAL A 219 10.51 7.06 0.88
N ASP A 220 9.33 7.63 1.00
CA ASP A 220 8.45 7.47 2.14
C ASP A 220 7.01 7.33 1.68
N GLY A 221 6.16 6.78 2.53
CA GLY A 221 4.74 6.65 2.29
C GLY A 221 3.98 6.68 3.60
N LYS A 222 2.88 7.42 3.62
CA LYS A 222 1.98 7.53 4.79
C LYS A 222 0.54 7.71 4.35
N LEU A 223 -0.36 7.10 5.11
CA LEU A 223 -1.79 7.35 4.99
C LEU A 223 -2.12 8.66 5.72
N ILE A 224 -2.62 9.66 4.99
CA ILE A 224 -2.88 10.98 5.54
C ILE A 224 -4.24 11.07 6.25
N LEU A 225 -5.17 10.17 5.92
CA LEU A 225 -6.52 10.15 6.48
C LEU A 225 -6.91 8.70 6.80
N PRO A 226 -6.71 8.23 8.04
CA PRO A 226 -6.93 6.83 8.40
C PRO A 226 -8.37 6.34 8.15
N GLU A 227 -9.36 7.20 8.29
CA GLU A 227 -10.77 6.84 8.04
C GLU A 227 -11.09 6.51 6.57
N ALA A 228 -10.23 6.92 5.63
CA ALA A 228 -10.39 6.65 4.21
C ALA A 228 -10.08 5.20 3.83
N VAL A 229 -9.44 4.45 4.72
CA VAL A 229 -9.12 3.04 4.55
C VAL A 229 -9.57 2.27 5.79
N GLN A 230 -10.46 1.30 5.61
CA GLN A 230 -10.96 0.44 6.66
C GLN A 230 -10.29 -0.93 6.56
N ILE A 231 -9.94 -1.49 7.70
CA ILE A 231 -9.25 -2.78 7.79
C ILE A 231 -10.15 -3.79 8.52
N LEU A 232 -10.35 -4.94 7.89
CA LEU A 232 -10.93 -6.12 8.50
C LEU A 232 -9.79 -7.06 8.89
N LYS A 233 -9.66 -7.36 10.17
CA LYS A 233 -8.71 -8.36 10.67
C LYS A 233 -9.38 -9.70 10.79
N LEU A 234 -8.73 -10.74 10.29
CA LEU A 234 -9.17 -12.12 10.39
C LEU A 234 -8.43 -12.79 11.54
N LYS A 235 -9.06 -13.82 12.14
CA LYS A 235 -8.39 -14.66 13.12
C LYS A 235 -7.15 -15.29 12.47
N ALA A 236 -6.01 -15.18 13.12
CA ALA A 236 -4.86 -16.00 12.79
C ALA A 236 -5.17 -17.45 13.19
N ASP A 237 -4.88 -18.39 12.30
CA ASP A 237 -4.95 -19.83 12.59
C ASP A 237 -3.93 -20.23 13.66
#